data_0b4ba6f483c6b072de8ea65c80ed76b1
#
_entry.id   0b4ba6f483c6b072de8ea65c80ed76b1
#
_cell.length_a   1.000
_cell.length_b   1.000
_cell.length_c   1.000
_cell.angle_alpha   90.00
_cell.angle_beta   90.00
_cell.angle_gamma   90.00
#
_symmetry.space_group_name_H-M   'P 1'
#
loop_
_entity.id
_entity.type
_entity.pdbx_description
1 polymer ?
#
loop_
_entity_poly.entity_id
_entity_poly.type
_entity_poly.pdbx_seq_one_letter_code
_entity_poly.pdbx_strand_id
1 'polypeptide(L)'
;KSYDFIFSCEPTYTGVGKVIREELIKTGTDYSARAIAEAFSLDRLVLYTKLLIPLMRGGKVIIQDRGVSTSLCYQKIQNLNFSFEYLSDFPGNKLALENRPDHLVLMKISPEEALKRIGGRLEKHDDAIFEKMDFQKKSIEMFASEEFQALFTSRGSKIKHLNAEAEIGIMKQEAVDLLKNIINQ
;
A
#
# COMPACT_ATOMS: atom_id res chain seq x y z
N LYS A 1 2.35 -14.65 24.88
CA LYS A 1 1.94 -15.32 23.63
C LYS A 1 3.08 -15.20 22.62
N SER A 2 3.39 -16.27 21.90
CA SER A 2 4.26 -16.23 20.71
C SER A 2 3.38 -15.97 19.50
N TYR A 3 3.79 -15.04 18.63
CA TYR A 3 3.09 -14.74 17.38
C TYR A 3 3.97 -15.12 16.19
N ASP A 4 3.35 -15.74 15.19
CA ASP A 4 4.00 -16.01 13.91
C ASP A 4 3.72 -14.84 12.95
N PHE A 5 4.76 -14.11 12.62
CA PHE A 5 4.69 -12.97 11.71
C PHE A 5 4.98 -13.40 10.27
N ILE A 6 4.15 -12.94 9.37
CA ILE A 6 4.33 -13.11 7.92
C ILE A 6 4.47 -11.72 7.30
N PHE A 7 5.54 -11.52 6.55
CA PHE A 7 5.77 -10.30 5.80
C PHE A 7 5.34 -10.49 4.35
N SER A 8 4.60 -9.54 3.84
CA SER A 8 4.12 -9.50 2.46
C SER A 8 4.28 -8.11 1.88
N CYS A 9 4.26 -7.99 0.57
CA CYS A 9 4.27 -6.70 -0.12
C CYS A 9 3.48 -6.75 -1.43
N GLU A 10 3.04 -5.59 -1.89
CA GLU A 10 2.43 -5.41 -3.21
C GLU A 10 3.12 -4.28 -4.00
N PRO A 11 3.29 -4.44 -5.33
CA PRO A 11 3.05 -5.65 -6.11
C PRO A 11 3.94 -6.81 -5.65
N THR A 12 3.51 -8.06 -5.84
CA THR A 12 4.33 -9.23 -5.49
C THR A 12 5.57 -9.31 -6.38
N TYR A 13 6.53 -10.18 -6.02
CA TYR A 13 7.75 -10.39 -6.83
C TYR A 13 7.62 -11.51 -7.86
N THR A 14 6.44 -12.11 -7.98
CA THR A 14 6.19 -13.24 -8.89
C THR A 14 4.96 -12.99 -9.76
N GLY A 15 4.81 -13.72 -10.84
CA GLY A 15 3.63 -13.67 -11.70
C GLY A 15 3.27 -12.24 -12.15
N VAL A 16 2.02 -11.84 -11.93
CA VAL A 16 1.51 -10.53 -12.34
C VAL A 16 2.25 -9.39 -11.63
N GLY A 17 2.58 -9.55 -10.35
CA GLY A 17 3.31 -8.54 -9.59
C GLY A 17 4.70 -8.26 -10.17
N LYS A 18 5.39 -9.28 -10.70
CA LYS A 18 6.65 -9.09 -11.42
C LYS A 18 6.46 -8.26 -12.68
N VAL A 19 5.44 -8.57 -13.49
CA VAL A 19 5.13 -7.79 -14.71
C VAL A 19 4.79 -6.33 -14.36
N ILE A 20 4.03 -6.11 -13.29
CA ILE A 20 3.75 -4.74 -12.81
C ILE A 20 5.06 -4.00 -12.54
N ARG A 21 6.00 -4.59 -11.79
CA ARG A 21 7.27 -3.96 -11.41
C ARG A 21 8.21 -3.71 -12.58
N GLU A 22 8.30 -4.65 -13.49
CA GLU A 22 9.30 -4.64 -14.57
C GLU A 22 8.82 -3.93 -15.82
N GLU A 23 7.50 -3.77 -15.99
CA GLU A 23 6.93 -3.27 -17.25
C GLU A 23 5.86 -2.19 -17.01
N LEU A 24 4.74 -2.51 -16.34
CA LEU A 24 3.55 -1.68 -16.37
C LEU A 24 3.70 -0.30 -15.70
N ILE A 25 4.56 -0.18 -14.70
CA ILE A 25 4.76 1.08 -13.95
C ILE A 25 6.03 1.84 -14.35
N LYS A 26 6.73 1.42 -15.37
CA LYS A 26 7.92 2.13 -15.85
C LYS A 26 7.56 3.48 -16.46
N THR A 27 8.44 4.47 -16.29
CA THR A 27 8.29 5.77 -16.95
C THR A 27 8.31 5.60 -18.47
N GLY A 28 7.38 6.25 -19.15
CA GLY A 28 7.24 6.14 -20.61
C GLY A 28 6.38 4.97 -21.10
N THR A 29 5.79 4.19 -20.18
CA THR A 29 4.81 3.18 -20.55
C THR A 29 3.55 3.84 -21.15
N ASP A 30 2.92 3.17 -22.12
CA ASP A 30 1.67 3.58 -22.75
C ASP A 30 0.45 2.79 -22.27
N TYR A 31 0.62 1.95 -21.24
CA TYR A 31 -0.50 1.23 -20.64
C TYR A 31 -1.52 2.19 -20.02
N SER A 32 -2.80 1.91 -20.28
CA SER A 32 -3.87 2.73 -19.69
C SER A 32 -3.90 2.60 -18.17
N ALA A 33 -4.32 3.66 -17.48
CA ALA A 33 -4.51 3.63 -16.02
C ALA A 33 -5.45 2.49 -15.58
N ARG A 34 -6.43 2.13 -16.43
CA ARG A 34 -7.32 0.99 -16.19
C ARG A 34 -6.58 -0.34 -16.23
N ALA A 35 -5.76 -0.58 -17.27
CA ALA A 35 -4.98 -1.82 -17.37
C ALA A 35 -4.04 -2.00 -16.18
N ILE A 36 -3.38 -0.92 -15.76
CA ILE A 36 -2.52 -0.92 -14.56
C ILE A 36 -3.34 -1.26 -13.31
N ALA A 37 -4.50 -0.63 -13.12
CA ALA A 37 -5.36 -0.88 -11.96
C ALA A 37 -5.89 -2.33 -11.92
N GLU A 38 -6.29 -2.88 -13.07
CA GLU A 38 -6.72 -4.27 -13.21
C GLU A 38 -5.59 -5.25 -12.90
N ALA A 39 -4.36 -4.97 -13.35
CA ALA A 39 -3.18 -5.79 -13.05
C ALA A 39 -2.87 -5.81 -11.55
N PHE A 40 -2.88 -4.67 -10.86
CA PHE A 40 -2.73 -4.62 -9.40
C PHE A 40 -3.83 -5.39 -8.67
N SER A 41 -5.07 -5.29 -9.16
CA SER A 41 -6.19 -6.06 -8.60
C SER A 41 -6.00 -7.57 -8.79
N LEU A 42 -5.52 -8.00 -9.96
CA LEU A 42 -5.29 -9.42 -10.23
C LEU A 42 -4.15 -9.99 -9.36
N ASP A 43 -3.03 -9.26 -9.24
CA ASP A 43 -1.91 -9.64 -8.35
C ASP A 43 -2.41 -9.83 -6.91
N ARG A 44 -3.19 -8.89 -6.41
CA ARG A 44 -3.83 -8.92 -5.08
C ARG A 44 -4.78 -10.09 -4.92
N LEU A 45 -5.63 -10.32 -5.93
CA LEU A 45 -6.58 -11.44 -5.90
C LEU A 45 -5.86 -12.77 -5.68
N VAL A 46 -4.76 -12.98 -6.42
CA VAL A 46 -3.94 -14.20 -6.29
C VAL A 46 -3.28 -14.27 -4.92
N LEU A 47 -2.65 -13.17 -4.47
CA LEU A 47 -1.97 -13.09 -3.18
C LEU A 47 -2.93 -13.40 -2.01
N TYR A 48 -4.09 -12.76 -1.98
CA TYR A 48 -5.07 -12.97 -0.91
C TYR A 48 -5.64 -14.38 -0.93
N THR A 49 -6.04 -14.87 -2.10
CA THR A 49 -6.66 -16.20 -2.23
C THR A 49 -5.69 -17.32 -1.88
N LYS A 50 -4.43 -17.23 -2.35
CA LYS A 50 -3.46 -18.31 -2.21
C LYS A 50 -2.67 -18.26 -0.91
N LEU A 51 -2.50 -17.09 -0.33
CA LEU A 51 -1.57 -16.92 0.80
C LEU A 51 -2.22 -16.22 2.00
N LEU A 52 -2.68 -14.97 1.85
CA LEU A 52 -3.01 -14.17 3.03
C LEU A 52 -4.25 -14.69 3.76
N ILE A 53 -5.34 -15.02 3.06
CA ILE A 53 -6.57 -15.54 3.69
C ILE A 53 -6.33 -16.88 4.41
N PRO A 54 -5.65 -17.88 3.81
CA PRO A 54 -5.28 -19.09 4.54
C PRO A 54 -4.45 -18.84 5.81
N LEU A 55 -3.47 -17.92 5.72
CA LEU A 55 -2.62 -17.59 6.87
C LEU A 55 -3.39 -16.84 7.98
N MET A 56 -4.26 -15.90 7.63
CA MET A 56 -5.12 -15.21 8.60
C MET A 56 -6.07 -16.19 9.31
N ARG A 57 -6.67 -17.12 8.56
CA ARG A 57 -7.49 -18.19 9.14
C ARG A 57 -6.70 -19.12 10.08
N GLY A 58 -5.41 -19.27 9.81
CA GLY A 58 -4.45 -19.99 10.68
C GLY A 58 -3.95 -19.17 11.87
N GLY A 59 -4.48 -17.97 12.10
CA GLY A 59 -4.11 -17.11 13.25
C GLY A 59 -2.74 -16.44 13.13
N LYS A 60 -2.18 -16.34 11.92
CA LYS A 60 -0.90 -15.66 11.69
C LYS A 60 -1.11 -14.13 11.67
N VAL A 61 -0.10 -13.39 12.13
CA VAL A 61 -0.06 -11.93 12.02
C VAL A 61 0.58 -11.54 10.69
N ILE A 62 -0.15 -10.82 9.86
CA ILE A 62 0.33 -10.35 8.55
C ILE A 62 0.81 -8.90 8.69
N ILE A 63 2.05 -8.64 8.29
CA ILE A 63 2.60 -7.30 8.10
C ILE A 63 2.80 -7.11 6.61
N GLN A 64 2.01 -6.20 6.02
CA GLN A 64 2.02 -5.99 4.58
C GLN A 64 2.56 -4.61 4.24
N ASP A 65 3.62 -4.56 3.43
CA ASP A 65 4.11 -3.33 2.82
C ASP A 65 3.31 -3.02 1.56
N ARG A 66 2.58 -1.90 1.59
CA ARG A 66 1.60 -1.51 0.58
C ARG A 66 0.44 -2.53 0.51
N GLY A 67 -0.54 -2.25 -0.32
CA GLY A 67 -1.72 -3.10 -0.51
C GLY A 67 -2.85 -2.34 -1.17
N VAL A 68 -4.09 -2.74 -0.90
CA VAL A 68 -5.29 -2.12 -1.48
C VAL A 68 -5.35 -0.61 -1.22
N SER A 69 -4.88 -0.15 -0.07
CA SER A 69 -4.83 1.29 0.25
C SER A 69 -3.97 2.08 -0.73
N THR A 70 -2.77 1.56 -1.04
CA THR A 70 -1.88 2.19 -2.04
C THR A 70 -2.52 2.17 -3.43
N SER A 71 -3.15 1.07 -3.82
CA SER A 71 -3.84 0.99 -5.11
C SER A 71 -4.98 1.99 -5.22
N LEU A 72 -5.88 2.05 -4.24
CA LEU A 72 -7.00 2.99 -4.27
C LEU A 72 -6.51 4.44 -4.37
N CYS A 73 -5.46 4.80 -3.61
CA CYS A 73 -4.85 6.13 -3.67
C CYS A 73 -4.21 6.39 -5.05
N TYR A 74 -3.31 5.53 -5.49
CA TYR A 74 -2.48 5.77 -6.66
C TYR A 74 -3.26 5.70 -7.98
N GLN A 75 -4.17 4.73 -8.15
CA GLN A 75 -4.98 4.66 -9.34
C GLN A 75 -6.00 5.80 -9.43
N LYS A 76 -6.54 6.28 -8.31
CA LYS A 76 -7.37 7.48 -8.26
C LYS A 76 -6.61 8.72 -8.74
N ILE A 77 -5.33 8.86 -8.35
CA ILE A 77 -4.49 9.99 -8.78
C ILE A 77 -4.10 9.86 -10.26
N GLN A 78 -3.83 8.63 -10.76
CA GLN A 78 -3.52 8.39 -12.17
C GLN A 78 -4.67 8.76 -13.11
N ASN A 79 -5.91 8.54 -12.67
CA ASN A 79 -7.09 8.92 -13.44
C ASN A 79 -8.18 9.44 -12.51
N LEU A 80 -8.37 10.75 -12.53
CA LEU A 80 -9.35 11.45 -11.69
C LEU A 80 -10.81 11.06 -11.97
N ASN A 81 -11.10 10.45 -13.14
CA ASN A 81 -12.42 9.91 -13.45
C ASN A 81 -12.73 8.59 -12.71
N PHE A 82 -11.73 7.94 -12.13
CA PHE A 82 -11.98 6.79 -11.29
C PHE A 82 -12.58 7.23 -9.95
N SER A 83 -13.71 6.65 -9.56
CA SER A 83 -14.22 6.78 -8.20
C SER A 83 -13.61 5.70 -7.29
N PHE A 84 -13.65 5.91 -5.99
CA PHE A 84 -13.26 4.86 -5.03
C PHE A 84 -14.18 3.65 -5.12
N GLU A 85 -15.47 3.86 -5.38
CA GLU A 85 -16.44 2.79 -5.60
C GLU A 85 -16.02 1.92 -6.79
N TYR A 86 -15.78 2.56 -7.96
CA TYR A 86 -15.30 1.86 -9.16
C TYR A 86 -14.05 1.04 -8.92
N LEU A 87 -13.03 1.63 -8.26
CA LEU A 87 -11.79 0.93 -7.95
C LEU A 87 -11.99 -0.18 -6.92
N SER A 88 -12.88 0.02 -5.95
CA SER A 88 -13.18 -0.97 -4.90
C SER A 88 -13.87 -2.22 -5.45
N ASP A 89 -14.61 -2.10 -6.55
CA ASP A 89 -15.33 -3.21 -7.19
C ASP A 89 -14.42 -4.15 -7.99
N PHE A 90 -13.17 -3.77 -8.25
CA PHE A 90 -12.23 -4.70 -8.87
C PHE A 90 -12.03 -5.94 -7.96
N PRO A 91 -12.05 -7.16 -8.52
CA PRO A 91 -12.14 -8.38 -7.71
C PRO A 91 -11.11 -8.50 -6.58
N GLY A 92 -9.85 -8.16 -6.85
CA GLY A 92 -8.80 -8.20 -5.83
C GLY A 92 -8.93 -7.09 -4.80
N ASN A 93 -9.39 -5.91 -5.20
CA ASN A 93 -9.63 -4.79 -4.28
C ASN A 93 -10.79 -5.10 -3.36
N LYS A 94 -11.90 -5.59 -3.92
CA LYS A 94 -13.07 -6.03 -3.16
C LYS A 94 -12.71 -7.09 -2.14
N LEU A 95 -12.02 -8.14 -2.56
CA LEU A 95 -11.56 -9.21 -1.68
C LEU A 95 -10.68 -8.68 -0.53
N ALA A 96 -9.77 -7.76 -0.84
CA ALA A 96 -8.89 -7.17 0.19
C ALA A 96 -9.63 -6.22 1.14
N LEU A 97 -10.66 -5.51 0.68
CA LEU A 97 -11.50 -4.67 1.53
C LEU A 97 -12.43 -5.50 2.43
N GLU A 98 -12.91 -6.65 1.95
CA GLU A 98 -13.66 -7.63 2.76
C GLU A 98 -12.77 -8.28 3.82
N ASN A 99 -11.48 -8.44 3.54
CA ASN A 99 -10.45 -8.93 4.45
C ASN A 99 -9.49 -7.77 4.84
N ARG A 100 -10.06 -6.63 5.14
CA ARG A 100 -9.36 -5.38 5.41
C ARG A 100 -8.28 -5.52 6.50
N PRO A 101 -7.23 -4.67 6.51
CA PRO A 101 -6.29 -4.67 7.62
C PRO A 101 -6.98 -4.23 8.91
N ASP A 102 -6.66 -4.85 10.05
CA ASP A 102 -7.12 -4.40 11.36
C ASP A 102 -6.54 -3.02 11.69
N HIS A 103 -5.30 -2.80 11.30
CA HIS A 103 -4.61 -1.52 11.44
C HIS A 103 -3.99 -1.09 10.12
N LEU A 104 -4.39 0.09 9.63
CA LEU A 104 -3.75 0.76 8.50
C LEU A 104 -2.76 1.80 9.04
N VAL A 105 -1.48 1.56 8.81
CA VAL A 105 -0.40 2.45 9.24
C VAL A 105 -0.02 3.38 8.09
N LEU A 106 -0.23 4.68 8.28
CA LEU A 106 0.12 5.72 7.31
C LEU A 106 1.42 6.41 7.74
N MET A 107 2.38 6.46 6.83
CA MET A 107 3.66 7.14 7.05
C MET A 107 3.49 8.65 6.86
N LYS A 108 3.80 9.44 7.87
CA LYS A 108 3.80 10.91 7.77
C LYS A 108 5.19 11.38 7.35
N ILE A 109 5.28 11.92 6.15
CA ILE A 109 6.51 12.44 5.55
C ILE A 109 6.15 13.59 4.62
N SER A 110 6.97 14.65 4.58
CA SER A 110 6.82 15.72 3.59
C SER A 110 7.22 15.23 2.19
N PRO A 111 6.64 15.78 1.12
CA PRO A 111 7.01 15.43 -0.24
C PRO A 111 8.49 15.65 -0.52
N GLU A 112 9.05 16.71 0.02
CA GLU A 112 10.46 17.10 -0.13
C GLU A 112 11.40 16.06 0.49
N GLU A 113 11.11 15.62 1.73
CA GLU A 113 11.93 14.60 2.39
C GLU A 113 11.73 13.22 1.74
N ALA A 114 10.52 12.90 1.27
CA ALA A 114 10.25 11.67 0.53
C ALA A 114 11.11 11.60 -0.75
N LEU A 115 11.14 12.66 -1.55
CA LEU A 115 11.94 12.71 -2.78
C LEU A 115 13.45 12.70 -2.50
N LYS A 116 13.90 13.40 -1.46
CA LYS A 116 15.30 13.36 -1.04
C LYS A 116 15.74 11.93 -0.70
N ARG A 117 14.90 11.17 -0.01
CA ARG A 117 15.17 9.76 0.31
C ARG A 117 15.13 8.84 -0.90
N ILE A 118 14.23 9.09 -1.84
CA ILE A 118 14.19 8.36 -3.12
C ILE A 118 15.47 8.62 -3.90
N GLY A 119 15.88 9.89 -4.08
CA GLY A 119 17.11 10.27 -4.79
C GLY A 119 18.41 9.82 -4.13
N GLY A 120 18.41 9.56 -2.83
CA GLY A 120 19.55 9.05 -2.09
C GLY A 120 19.72 7.52 -2.11
N ARG A 121 18.84 6.78 -2.77
CA ARG A 121 18.95 5.32 -2.92
C ARG A 121 19.95 4.96 -4.01
N LEU A 122 21.17 4.56 -3.60
CA LEU A 122 22.26 4.21 -4.51
C LEU A 122 21.98 2.95 -5.37
N GLU A 123 21.04 2.10 -4.99
CA GLU A 123 20.83 0.77 -5.58
C GLU A 123 19.53 0.61 -6.41
N LYS A 124 18.66 1.62 -6.44
CA LYS A 124 17.40 1.58 -7.19
C LYS A 124 17.26 2.81 -8.06
N HIS A 125 17.49 2.66 -9.34
CA HIS A 125 16.86 3.52 -10.36
C HIS A 125 15.39 3.11 -10.49
N ASP A 126 14.58 3.49 -9.49
CA ASP A 126 13.14 3.33 -9.58
C ASP A 126 12.62 4.38 -10.56
N ASP A 127 12.54 4.00 -11.82
CA ASP A 127 11.95 4.77 -12.91
C ASP A 127 10.41 4.55 -12.95
N ALA A 128 9.79 4.65 -11.76
CA ALA A 128 8.36 4.43 -11.65
C ALA A 128 7.57 5.73 -11.84
N ILE A 129 6.46 5.62 -12.57
CA ILE A 129 5.55 6.76 -12.86
C ILE A 129 5.06 7.49 -11.62
N PHE A 130 5.16 6.86 -10.44
CA PHE A 130 4.70 7.38 -9.14
C PHE A 130 5.73 8.23 -8.38
N GLU A 131 6.96 8.40 -8.89
CA GLU A 131 8.06 9.08 -8.17
C GLU A 131 8.18 10.57 -8.49
N LYS A 132 7.16 11.18 -9.07
CA LYS A 132 7.13 12.62 -9.38
C LYS A 132 6.64 13.43 -8.18
N MET A 133 7.19 14.63 -7.98
CA MET A 133 6.82 15.56 -6.89
C MET A 133 5.31 15.77 -6.79
N ASP A 134 4.65 16.09 -7.90
CA ASP A 134 3.20 16.34 -7.92
C ASP A 134 2.40 15.11 -7.53
N PHE A 135 2.87 13.91 -7.92
CA PHE A 135 2.23 12.67 -7.53
C PHE A 135 2.38 12.41 -6.03
N GLN A 136 3.55 12.67 -5.46
CA GLN A 136 3.80 12.53 -4.03
C GLN A 136 2.93 13.49 -3.20
N LYS A 137 2.81 14.77 -3.61
CA LYS A 137 1.92 15.76 -2.95
C LYS A 137 0.47 15.27 -2.95
N LYS A 138 -0.06 14.89 -4.11
CA LYS A 138 -1.42 14.35 -4.25
C LYS A 138 -1.64 13.08 -3.43
N SER A 139 -0.62 12.22 -3.33
CA SER A 139 -0.72 10.99 -2.54
C SER A 139 -0.84 11.28 -1.04
N ILE A 140 -0.06 12.22 -0.53
CA ILE A 140 -0.11 12.64 0.88
C ILE A 140 -1.48 13.25 1.20
N GLU A 141 -1.98 14.16 0.35
CA GLU A 141 -3.31 14.75 0.50
C GLU A 141 -4.41 13.69 0.47
N MET A 142 -4.33 12.73 -0.46
CA MET A 142 -5.28 11.65 -0.60
C MET A 142 -5.31 10.75 0.63
N PHE A 143 -4.15 10.31 1.12
CA PHE A 143 -4.07 9.48 2.33
C PHE A 143 -4.59 10.20 3.59
N ALA A 144 -4.49 11.54 3.63
CA ALA A 144 -4.98 12.37 4.72
C ALA A 144 -6.49 12.67 4.62
N SER A 145 -7.12 12.48 3.47
CA SER A 145 -8.53 12.83 3.25
C SER A 145 -9.48 11.92 4.05
N GLU A 146 -10.54 12.51 4.56
CA GLU A 146 -11.60 11.78 5.28
C GLU A 146 -12.27 10.75 4.37
N GLU A 147 -12.52 11.09 3.11
CA GLU A 147 -13.12 10.19 2.12
C GLU A 147 -12.30 8.89 1.96
N PHE A 148 -10.97 9.03 1.79
CA PHE A 148 -10.09 7.88 1.69
C PHE A 148 -10.07 7.06 2.98
N GLN A 149 -9.90 7.71 4.14
CA GLN A 149 -9.82 7.01 5.42
C GLN A 149 -11.12 6.29 5.77
N ALA A 150 -12.28 6.85 5.39
CA ALA A 150 -13.59 6.25 5.58
C ALA A 150 -13.74 4.91 4.86
N LEU A 151 -13.02 4.66 3.75
CA LEU A 151 -13.02 3.36 3.07
C LEU A 151 -12.58 2.22 3.99
N PHE A 152 -11.72 2.51 4.95
CA PHE A 152 -11.18 1.54 5.90
C PHE A 152 -11.86 1.62 7.26
N THR A 153 -12.06 2.81 7.79
CA THR A 153 -12.63 2.98 9.13
C THR A 153 -14.09 2.55 9.20
N SER A 154 -14.88 2.79 8.15
CA SER A 154 -16.27 2.30 8.07
C SER A 154 -16.37 0.77 8.07
N ARG A 155 -15.28 0.09 7.70
CA ARG A 155 -15.15 -1.37 7.74
C ARG A 155 -14.49 -1.89 9.03
N GLY A 156 -14.17 -0.99 9.98
CA GLY A 156 -13.61 -1.34 11.27
C GLY A 156 -12.08 -1.36 11.34
N SER A 157 -11.34 -0.88 10.31
CA SER A 157 -9.89 -0.67 10.42
C SER A 157 -9.58 0.50 11.35
N LYS A 158 -8.49 0.42 12.09
CA LYS A 158 -7.94 1.53 12.88
C LYS A 158 -6.81 2.20 12.11
N ILE A 159 -6.89 3.52 11.92
CA ILE A 159 -5.80 4.29 11.31
C ILE A 159 -4.74 4.61 12.37
N LYS A 160 -3.49 4.36 12.04
CA LYS A 160 -2.31 4.71 12.83
C LYS A 160 -1.34 5.51 11.97
N HIS A 161 -0.53 6.33 12.61
CA HIS A 161 0.48 7.13 11.94
C HIS A 161 1.86 6.84 12.51
N LEU A 162 2.87 6.82 11.62
CA LEU A 162 4.28 6.81 12.00
C LEU A 162 4.96 8.06 11.44
N ASN A 163 5.82 8.67 12.25
CA ASN A 163 6.61 9.80 11.81
C ASN A 163 7.80 9.32 10.97
N ALA A 164 7.68 9.42 9.64
CA ALA A 164 8.72 9.01 8.73
C ALA A 164 9.75 10.13 8.42
N GLU A 165 9.66 11.30 9.05
CA GLU A 165 10.71 12.34 8.99
C GLU A 165 11.80 12.14 10.02
N ALA A 166 11.53 11.37 11.08
CA ALA A 166 12.51 11.05 12.09
C ALA A 166 13.69 10.23 11.53
N GLU A 167 14.79 10.23 12.25
CA GLU A 167 15.93 9.35 11.94
C GLU A 167 15.49 7.88 11.90
N ILE A 168 16.13 7.10 11.05
CA ILE A 168 15.73 5.71 10.77
C ILE A 168 15.73 4.83 12.04
N GLY A 169 16.62 5.10 12.99
CA GLY A 169 16.69 4.39 14.28
C GLY A 169 15.46 4.68 15.14
N ILE A 170 15.06 5.94 15.22
CA ILE A 170 13.87 6.38 15.97
C ILE A 170 12.61 5.81 15.33
N MET A 171 12.48 5.93 14.01
CA MET A 171 11.33 5.42 13.27
C MET A 171 11.17 3.89 13.44
N LYS A 172 12.28 3.15 13.41
CA LYS A 172 12.25 1.70 13.66
C LYS A 172 11.75 1.37 15.06
N GLN A 173 12.20 2.13 16.08
CA GLN A 173 11.76 1.91 17.45
C GLN A 173 10.27 2.22 17.60
N GLU A 174 9.79 3.34 17.05
CA GLU A 174 8.36 3.70 17.04
C GLU A 174 7.51 2.63 16.35
N ALA A 175 7.98 2.07 15.23
CA ALA A 175 7.27 0.99 14.53
C ALA A 175 7.17 -0.28 15.36
N VAL A 176 8.26 -0.67 16.05
CA VAL A 176 8.27 -1.83 16.95
C VAL A 176 7.32 -1.61 18.12
N ASP A 177 7.33 -0.43 18.74
CA ASP A 177 6.48 -0.12 19.87
C ASP A 177 5.00 -0.02 19.48
N LEU A 178 4.71 0.54 18.29
CA LEU A 178 3.36 0.50 17.70
C LEU A 178 2.88 -0.93 17.51
N LEU A 179 3.71 -1.80 16.92
CA LEU A 179 3.37 -3.21 16.69
C LEU A 179 3.10 -3.93 18.02
N LYS A 180 3.97 -3.76 19.03
CA LYS A 180 3.76 -4.33 20.38
C LYS A 180 2.43 -3.88 20.98
N ASN A 181 2.10 -2.59 20.85
CA ASN A 181 0.83 -2.04 21.36
C ASN A 181 -0.38 -2.63 20.62
N ILE A 182 -0.26 -2.90 19.32
CA ILE A 182 -1.32 -3.52 18.51
C ILE A 182 -1.58 -4.96 18.94
N ILE A 183 -0.53 -5.76 19.11
CA ILE A 183 -0.66 -7.20 19.40
C ILE A 183 -1.00 -7.51 20.88
N ASN A 184 -0.82 -6.54 21.78
CA ASN A 184 -1.13 -6.70 23.20
C ASN A 184 -2.54 -6.17 23.56
N GLN A 185 -3.30 -5.63 22.61
CA GLN A 185 -4.71 -5.26 22.75
C GLN A 185 -5.62 -6.49 22.58
#